data_7aa64dbf0b8c92bd5aa578bb660a0f26
#
_entry.id   7aa64dbf0b8c92bd5aa578bb660a0f26
#
_cell.length_a   1.000
_cell.length_b   1.000
_cell.length_c   1.000
_cell.angle_alpha   90.00
_cell.angle_beta   90.00
_cell.angle_gamma   90.00
#
_symmetry.space_group_name_H-M   'P 1'
#
loop_
_entity.id
_entity.type
_entity.pdbx_description
1 polymer ?
#
loop_
_entity_poly.entity_id
_entity_poly.type
_entity_poly.pdbx_seq_one_letter_code
_entity_poly.pdbx_strand_id
1 'polypeptide(L)'
;MIEKIEMGGKGYKIDEPFKKYVQKRLGKLDRYLPRAAKKDVVMKVTVAEISKSKNDKYEIAAILETTGGKVIAAKDECSNVFAGVDLVEAKLTGQIRRYKLEVQPHRQKKSLRSLFIHRK
;
A
#
# COMPACT_ATOMS: atom_id res chain seq x y z
N MET A 1 -2.87 -0.24 14.05
CA MET A 1 -2.90 -1.29 13.03
C MET A 1 -4.22 -1.24 12.28
N ILE A 2 -4.19 -1.48 11.00
CA ILE A 2 -5.42 -1.46 10.20
C ILE A 2 -6.31 -2.63 10.63
N GLU A 3 -7.51 -2.31 11.07
CA GLU A 3 -8.42 -3.33 11.58
C GLU A 3 -9.23 -4.01 10.48
N LYS A 4 -9.57 -3.27 9.44
CA LYS A 4 -10.37 -3.81 8.35
C LYS A 4 -9.48 -4.13 7.16
N ILE A 5 -9.13 -5.39 7.02
CA ILE A 5 -8.39 -5.88 5.87
C ILE A 5 -9.23 -6.97 5.23
N GLU A 6 -9.69 -6.69 4.02
CA GLU A 6 -10.47 -7.66 3.26
C GLU A 6 -9.56 -8.33 2.25
N MET A 7 -9.67 -9.64 2.14
CA MET A 7 -8.82 -10.41 1.23
C MET A 7 -9.69 -11.27 0.33
N GLY A 8 -9.31 -11.34 -0.93
CA GLY A 8 -10.00 -12.18 -1.90
C GLY A 8 -9.04 -12.80 -2.87
N GLY A 9 -9.39 -13.95 -3.39
CA GLY A 9 -8.55 -14.65 -4.35
C GLY A 9 -9.34 -15.09 -5.57
N LYS A 10 -8.69 -15.04 -6.72
CA LYS A 10 -9.19 -15.60 -7.96
C LYS A 10 -8.20 -16.63 -8.42
N GLY A 11 -8.58 -17.91 -8.33
CA GLY A 11 -7.65 -18.98 -8.64
C GLY A 11 -6.57 -19.20 -7.61
N TYR A 12 -6.68 -18.51 -6.47
CA TYR A 12 -5.76 -18.66 -5.36
C TYR A 12 -6.55 -18.72 -4.08
N LYS A 13 -6.27 -19.71 -3.26
CA LYS A 13 -6.96 -19.87 -1.98
C LYS A 13 -6.23 -19.09 -0.89
N ILE A 14 -6.93 -18.16 -0.27
CA ILE A 14 -6.38 -17.37 0.83
C ILE A 14 -6.35 -18.28 2.07
N ASP A 15 -5.15 -18.59 2.54
CA ASP A 15 -4.99 -19.45 3.72
C ASP A 15 -4.49 -18.63 4.92
N GLU A 16 -4.42 -19.29 6.09
CA GLU A 16 -4.03 -18.59 7.32
C GLU A 16 -2.61 -18.02 7.28
N PRO A 17 -1.61 -18.75 6.79
CA PRO A 17 -0.27 -18.16 6.70
C PRO A 17 -0.24 -16.89 5.87
N PHE A 18 -0.97 -16.88 4.75
CA PHE A 18 -1.03 -15.70 3.91
C PHE A 18 -1.73 -14.54 4.62
N LYS A 19 -2.86 -14.83 5.28
CA LYS A 19 -3.58 -13.79 6.03
C LYS A 19 -2.70 -13.16 7.09
N LYS A 20 -1.97 -13.99 7.83
CA LYS A 20 -1.08 -13.49 8.87
C LYS A 20 0.03 -12.63 8.29
N TYR A 21 0.56 -13.05 7.16
CA TYR A 21 1.63 -12.30 6.52
C TYR A 21 1.14 -10.94 6.04
N VAL A 22 -0.03 -10.90 5.43
CA VAL A 22 -0.62 -9.64 4.98
C VAL A 22 -0.88 -8.71 6.17
N GLN A 23 -1.45 -9.24 7.24
CA GLN A 23 -1.71 -8.45 8.44
C GLN A 23 -0.42 -7.91 9.04
N LYS A 24 0.62 -8.73 9.06
CA LYS A 24 1.90 -8.32 9.60
C LYS A 24 2.56 -7.23 8.74
N ARG A 25 2.54 -7.41 7.43
CA ARG A 25 3.25 -6.49 6.53
C ARG A 25 2.44 -5.26 6.16
N LEU A 26 1.18 -5.44 5.80
CA LEU A 26 0.35 -4.35 5.32
C LEU A 26 -0.46 -3.69 6.41
N GLY A 27 -0.80 -4.43 7.46
CA GLY A 27 -1.63 -3.89 8.54
C GLY A 27 -0.99 -2.74 9.30
N LYS A 28 0.33 -2.67 9.30
CA LYS A 28 1.05 -1.62 10.01
C LYS A 28 1.22 -0.34 9.21
N LEU A 29 0.78 -0.33 7.96
CA LEU A 29 1.00 0.83 7.10
C LEU A 29 0.23 2.08 7.55
N ASP A 30 -0.81 1.91 8.36
CA ASP A 30 -1.56 3.05 8.88
C ASP A 30 -0.69 3.98 9.72
N ARG A 31 0.39 3.47 10.31
CA ARG A 31 1.29 4.30 11.12
C ARG A 31 1.95 5.41 10.31
N TYR A 32 2.06 5.23 9.01
CA TYR A 32 2.67 6.23 8.14
C TYR A 32 1.69 7.26 7.62
N LEU A 33 0.40 7.04 7.85
CA LEU A 33 -0.63 7.97 7.40
C LEU A 33 -0.69 9.21 8.28
N PRO A 34 -1.14 10.35 7.73
CA PRO A 34 -1.41 11.53 8.56
C PRO A 34 -2.42 11.17 9.64
N ARG A 35 -2.32 11.84 10.79
CA ARG A 35 -3.18 11.54 11.93
C ARG A 35 -4.67 11.57 11.55
N ALA A 36 -5.06 12.56 10.76
CA ALA A 36 -6.46 12.69 10.37
C ALA A 36 -6.94 11.54 9.49
N ALA A 37 -6.04 10.87 8.78
CA ALA A 37 -6.40 9.79 7.88
C ALA A 37 -6.29 8.40 8.49
N LYS A 38 -5.91 8.30 9.78
CA LYS A 38 -5.75 6.99 10.43
C LYS A 38 -7.05 6.34 10.85
N LYS A 39 -8.12 7.11 10.96
CA LYS A 39 -9.42 6.57 11.36
C LYS A 39 -10.10 5.92 10.18
N ASP A 40 -10.79 4.80 10.44
CA ASP A 40 -11.62 4.13 9.45
C ASP A 40 -10.88 3.80 8.16
N VAL A 41 -9.65 3.35 8.30
CA VAL A 41 -8.85 2.92 7.16
C VAL A 41 -9.24 1.49 6.79
N VAL A 42 -9.48 1.27 5.51
CA VAL A 42 -9.82 -0.06 5.00
C VAL A 42 -8.78 -0.47 3.96
N MET A 43 -8.31 -1.70 4.08
CA MET A 43 -7.37 -2.27 3.12
C MET A 43 -8.05 -3.43 2.41
N LYS A 44 -7.97 -3.45 1.09
CA LYS A 44 -8.48 -4.56 0.29
C LYS A 44 -7.33 -5.19 -0.48
N VAL A 45 -7.14 -6.48 -0.29
CA VAL A 45 -6.06 -7.22 -0.93
C VAL A 45 -6.65 -8.29 -1.81
N THR A 46 -6.25 -8.34 -3.06
CA THR A 46 -6.72 -9.33 -4.01
C THR A 46 -5.54 -10.08 -4.60
N VAL A 47 -5.65 -11.39 -4.67
CA VAL A 47 -4.66 -12.24 -5.33
C VAL A 47 -5.34 -12.93 -6.50
N ALA A 48 -4.81 -12.76 -7.69
CA ALA A 48 -5.35 -13.41 -8.88
C ALA A 48 -4.28 -14.27 -9.52
N GLU A 49 -4.68 -15.45 -9.93
CA GLU A 49 -3.78 -16.32 -10.69
C GLU A 49 -3.76 -15.82 -12.13
N ILE A 50 -2.56 -15.64 -12.65
CA ILE A 50 -2.37 -15.22 -14.04
C ILE A 50 -1.44 -16.21 -14.71
N SER A 51 -1.58 -16.37 -16.02
CA SER A 51 -0.79 -17.32 -16.76
C SER A 51 0.01 -16.65 -17.87
N LYS A 52 0.64 -15.53 -17.54
CA LYS A 52 1.38 -14.78 -18.54
C LYS A 52 2.77 -15.32 -18.82
N SER A 53 3.42 -15.86 -17.79
CA SER A 53 4.75 -16.40 -17.99
C SER A 53 5.03 -17.44 -16.91
N LYS A 54 6.17 -18.09 -17.04
CA LYS A 54 6.57 -19.11 -16.06
C LYS A 54 6.92 -18.48 -14.72
N ASN A 55 7.35 -17.22 -14.73
CA ASN A 55 7.81 -16.56 -13.53
C ASN A 55 6.73 -15.75 -12.83
N ASP A 56 5.76 -15.24 -13.59
CA ASP A 56 4.71 -14.39 -13.03
C ASP A 56 3.40 -15.15 -13.03
N LYS A 57 3.14 -15.87 -11.94
CA LYS A 57 1.94 -16.70 -11.81
C LYS A 57 0.80 -16.01 -11.12
N TYR A 58 1.08 -14.98 -10.35
CA TYR A 58 0.07 -14.30 -9.53
C TYR A 58 0.19 -12.81 -9.65
N GLU A 59 -0.95 -12.14 -9.54
CA GLU A 59 -0.98 -10.68 -9.44
C GLU A 59 -1.58 -10.34 -8.09
N ILE A 60 -0.88 -9.50 -7.31
CA ILE A 60 -1.36 -9.04 -6.02
C ILE A 60 -1.67 -7.57 -6.14
N ALA A 61 -2.87 -7.20 -5.73
CA ALA A 61 -3.30 -5.80 -5.71
C ALA A 61 -3.75 -5.46 -4.29
N ALA A 62 -3.39 -4.28 -3.83
CA ALA A 62 -3.84 -3.80 -2.54
C ALA A 62 -4.35 -2.38 -2.70
N ILE A 63 -5.50 -2.10 -2.12
CA ILE A 63 -6.12 -0.80 -2.16
C ILE A 63 -6.34 -0.33 -0.73
N LEU A 64 -5.81 0.83 -0.41
CA LEU A 64 -5.94 1.44 0.90
C LEU A 64 -6.87 2.64 0.77
N GLU A 65 -8.01 2.58 1.45
CA GLU A 65 -8.98 3.67 1.46
C GLU A 65 -8.93 4.39 2.80
N THR A 66 -8.78 5.70 2.76
CA THR A 66 -8.70 6.51 3.98
C THR A 66 -9.97 7.31 4.18
N THR A 67 -10.14 7.80 5.41
CA THR A 67 -11.33 8.59 5.78
C THR A 67 -11.52 9.81 4.90
N GLY A 68 -10.44 10.43 4.48
CA GLY A 68 -10.53 11.65 3.67
C GLY A 68 -10.86 11.43 2.21
N GLY A 69 -11.18 10.19 1.84
CA GLY A 69 -11.49 9.88 0.45
C GLY A 69 -10.26 9.60 -0.40
N LYS A 70 -9.08 9.68 0.17
CA LYS A 70 -7.87 9.36 -0.55
C LYS A 70 -7.76 7.85 -0.72
N VAL A 71 -7.51 7.42 -1.94
CA VAL A 71 -7.32 6.01 -2.25
C VAL A 71 -5.90 5.81 -2.75
N ILE A 72 -5.21 4.88 -2.11
CA ILE A 72 -3.83 4.54 -2.47
C ILE A 72 -3.85 3.09 -2.91
N ALA A 73 -3.32 2.81 -4.08
CA ALA A 73 -3.36 1.46 -4.62
C ALA A 73 -2.02 1.08 -5.22
N ALA A 74 -1.72 -0.21 -5.15
CA ALA A 74 -0.52 -0.76 -5.77
C ALA A 74 -0.81 -2.20 -6.18
N LYS A 75 -0.15 -2.64 -7.25
CA LYS A 75 -0.24 -4.02 -7.67
C LYS A 75 1.10 -4.46 -8.25
N ASP A 76 1.33 -5.75 -8.22
CA ASP A 76 2.55 -6.31 -8.78
C ASP A 76 2.30 -7.77 -9.18
N GLU A 77 3.09 -8.24 -10.10
CA GLU A 77 3.05 -9.63 -10.55
C GLU A 77 4.22 -10.37 -9.92
N CYS A 78 3.99 -11.63 -9.54
CA CYS A 78 5.00 -12.38 -8.80
C CYS A 78 4.81 -13.89 -9.01
N SER A 79 5.88 -14.63 -8.73
CA SER A 79 5.81 -16.09 -8.73
C SER A 79 5.49 -16.61 -7.34
N ASN A 80 5.77 -15.82 -6.31
CA ASN A 80 5.56 -16.15 -4.91
C ASN A 80 4.70 -15.07 -4.27
N VAL A 81 3.54 -15.46 -3.74
CA VAL A 81 2.60 -14.47 -3.20
C VAL A 81 3.16 -13.71 -2.02
N PHE A 82 4.00 -14.34 -1.21
CA PHE A 82 4.61 -13.63 -0.07
C PHE A 82 5.58 -12.55 -0.54
N ALA A 83 6.38 -12.86 -1.55
CA ALA A 83 7.26 -11.86 -2.15
C ALA A 83 6.45 -10.75 -2.80
N GLY A 84 5.31 -11.09 -3.39
CA GLY A 84 4.42 -10.10 -3.98
C GLY A 84 3.87 -9.13 -2.95
N VAL A 85 3.55 -9.62 -1.75
CA VAL A 85 3.09 -8.76 -0.67
C VAL A 85 4.19 -7.76 -0.30
N ASP A 86 5.44 -8.20 -0.26
CA ASP A 86 6.55 -7.31 0.07
C ASP A 86 6.71 -6.21 -0.99
N LEU A 87 6.56 -6.56 -2.27
CA LEU A 87 6.65 -5.59 -3.34
C LEU A 87 5.53 -4.56 -3.26
N VAL A 88 4.32 -5.02 -2.98
CA VAL A 88 3.17 -4.15 -2.84
C VAL A 88 3.33 -3.24 -1.62
N GLU A 89 3.86 -3.78 -0.52
CA GLU A 89 4.14 -2.99 0.67
C GLU A 89 5.07 -1.83 0.35
N ALA A 90 6.14 -2.09 -0.38
CA ALA A 90 7.08 -1.04 -0.73
C ALA A 90 6.43 0.05 -1.58
N LYS A 91 5.61 -0.35 -2.54
CA LYS A 91 4.91 0.62 -3.39
C LYS A 91 3.91 1.45 -2.60
N LEU A 92 3.15 0.81 -1.72
CA LEU A 92 2.19 1.52 -0.89
C LEU A 92 2.89 2.49 0.06
N THR A 93 4.00 2.07 0.65
CA THR A 93 4.76 2.93 1.54
C THR A 93 5.21 4.20 0.82
N GLY A 94 5.69 4.06 -0.40
CA GLY A 94 6.10 5.22 -1.19
C GLY A 94 4.95 6.17 -1.47
N GLN A 95 3.78 5.63 -1.80
CA GLN A 95 2.61 6.45 -2.07
C GLN A 95 2.09 7.13 -0.80
N ILE A 96 2.14 6.43 0.33
CA ILE A 96 1.70 7.01 1.60
C ILE A 96 2.60 8.18 1.98
N ARG A 97 3.89 8.05 1.76
CA ARG A 97 4.81 9.15 2.04
C ARG A 97 4.50 10.38 1.21
N ARG A 98 4.18 10.18 -0.06
CA ARG A 98 3.79 11.29 -0.92
C ARG A 98 2.48 11.93 -0.47
N TYR A 99 1.52 11.10 -0.07
CA TYR A 99 0.25 11.59 0.44
C TYR A 99 0.47 12.43 1.70
N LYS A 100 1.34 11.97 2.59
CA LYS A 100 1.62 12.71 3.81
C LYS A 100 2.18 14.09 3.50
N LEU A 101 3.02 14.18 2.48
CA LEU A 101 3.56 15.47 2.06
C LEU A 101 2.47 16.37 1.48
N GLU A 102 1.52 15.79 0.77
CA GLU A 102 0.41 16.55 0.20
C GLU A 102 -0.48 17.19 1.27
N VAL A 103 -0.75 16.47 2.37
CA VAL A 103 -1.62 16.99 3.41
C VAL A 103 -0.89 17.90 4.39
N GLN A 104 0.41 18.08 4.24
CA GLN A 104 1.20 18.99 5.03
C GLN A 104 1.96 19.93 4.10
N PRO A 105 1.26 20.60 3.19
CA PRO A 105 1.92 21.34 2.13
C PRO A 105 2.71 22.55 2.61
N HIS A 106 2.27 23.23 3.65
CA HIS A 106 2.99 24.41 4.14
C HIS A 106 4.39 24.04 4.64
N ARG A 107 4.50 22.92 5.34
CA ARG A 107 5.79 22.45 5.84
C ARG A 107 6.67 22.03 4.65
N GLN A 108 6.07 21.31 3.72
CA GLN A 108 6.78 20.87 2.53
C GLN A 108 7.20 22.05 1.66
N LYS A 109 6.33 23.02 1.53
CA LYS A 109 6.64 24.21 0.75
C LYS A 109 7.84 24.96 1.29
N LYS A 110 7.93 25.05 2.60
CA LYS A 110 9.09 25.72 3.22
C LYS A 110 10.37 25.00 2.83
N SER A 111 10.38 23.68 2.94
CA SER A 111 11.56 22.91 2.61
C SER A 111 11.92 23.04 1.14
N LEU A 112 10.94 22.87 0.27
CA LEU A 112 11.19 22.96 -1.16
C LEU A 112 11.59 24.36 -1.58
N ARG A 113 10.94 25.34 -1.04
CA ARG A 113 11.27 26.72 -1.35
C ARG A 113 12.70 27.03 -0.97
N SER A 114 13.12 26.56 0.19
CA SER A 114 14.46 26.75 0.64
C SER A 114 15.46 26.15 -0.36
N LEU A 115 15.18 24.92 -0.80
CA LEU A 115 16.03 24.26 -1.75
C LEU A 115 16.06 24.96 -3.11
N PHE A 116 14.91 25.36 -3.58
CA PHE A 116 14.82 26.01 -4.88
C PHE A 116 15.49 27.38 -4.89
N ILE A 117 15.30 28.13 -3.83
CA ILE A 117 15.91 29.42 -3.73
C ILE A 117 17.43 29.32 -3.73
N HIS A 118 17.94 28.33 -3.03
CA HIS A 118 19.39 28.15 -2.96
C HIS A 118 19.98 27.75 -4.29
N ARG A 119 19.20 27.06 -5.12
CA ARG A 119 19.68 26.67 -6.43
C ARG A 119 19.67 27.79 -7.43
N LYS A 120 18.93 28.81 -7.14
CA LYS A 120 18.91 29.97 -7.98
C LYS A 120 20.09 30.87 -7.63
#